data_d266d77efb42c04ed277351555261e24
#
_entry.id   d266d77efb42c04ed277351555261e24
#
_cell.length_a   1.000
_cell.length_b   1.000
_cell.length_c   1.000
_cell.angle_alpha   90.00
_cell.angle_beta   90.00
_cell.angle_gamma   90.00
#
_symmetry.space_group_name_H-M   'P 1'
#
loop_
_entity.id
_entity.type
_entity.pdbx_description
1 polymer ?
#
loop_
_entity_poly.entity_id
_entity_poly.type
_entity_poly.pdbx_seq_one_letter_code
_entity_poly.pdbx_strand_id
1 'polypeptide(L)'
;MKLRQLEIALQRCAGFERPRASREQYQTPATLAARLLYDAFVSGDIAEKTVMDLGCGTGILAIGAALLGAREVRGTDIDPEALRTAEKNAALLGADVTFIAADVGSTEKIDPCDTVVMNPPFGAQKQNIHADRPFIDCALAIAPVTYGIFNAGSTAFVEAYIAGRGNITGRVAGTFSLKRSFTFHTRDLQEIPVEILRIVRA
;
A
#
# COMPACT_ATOMS: atom_id res chain seq x y z
N MET A 1 -17.73 3.10 -8.55
CA MET A 1 -16.87 2.43 -9.58
C MET A 1 -16.91 0.92 -9.33
N LYS A 2 -16.90 0.06 -10.37
CA LYS A 2 -16.83 -1.42 -10.21
C LYS A 2 -15.37 -1.86 -10.13
N LEU A 3 -15.08 -3.00 -9.46
CA LEU A 3 -13.72 -3.56 -9.31
C LEU A 3 -12.91 -3.58 -10.62
N ARG A 4 -13.49 -4.13 -11.71
CA ARG A 4 -12.80 -4.20 -13.01
C ARG A 4 -12.50 -2.84 -13.62
N GLN A 5 -13.35 -1.84 -13.40
CA GLN A 5 -13.11 -0.47 -13.89
C GLN A 5 -11.94 0.17 -13.14
N LEU A 6 -11.86 -0.05 -11.82
CA LEU A 6 -10.74 0.39 -11.00
C LEU A 6 -9.43 -0.26 -11.47
N GLU A 7 -9.43 -1.59 -11.65
CA GLU A 7 -8.27 -2.32 -12.15
C GLU A 7 -7.74 -1.76 -13.47
N ILE A 8 -8.64 -1.56 -14.47
CA ILE A 8 -8.30 -1.00 -15.79
C ILE A 8 -7.72 0.42 -15.63
N ALA A 9 -8.29 1.24 -14.76
CA ALA A 9 -7.76 2.58 -14.51
C ALA A 9 -6.34 2.51 -13.93
N LEU A 10 -6.12 1.67 -12.90
CA LEU A 10 -4.84 1.52 -12.21
C LEU A 10 -3.75 0.89 -13.09
N GLN A 11 -4.10 0.09 -14.11
CA GLN A 11 -3.13 -0.43 -15.09
C GLN A 11 -2.42 0.68 -15.89
N ARG A 12 -2.96 1.90 -15.90
CA ARG A 12 -2.36 3.07 -16.57
C ARG A 12 -1.28 3.75 -15.74
N CYS A 13 -1.17 3.44 -14.45
CA CYS A 13 -0.12 3.98 -13.60
C CYS A 13 1.26 3.47 -14.04
N ALA A 14 2.18 4.39 -14.27
CA ALA A 14 3.58 4.07 -14.50
C ALA A 14 4.22 3.52 -13.21
N GLY A 15 5.14 2.58 -13.36
CA GLY A 15 5.97 2.08 -12.28
C GLY A 15 7.17 2.98 -11.97
N PHE A 16 8.06 2.50 -11.13
CA PHE A 16 9.30 3.20 -10.80
C PHE A 16 10.20 3.33 -12.05
N GLU A 17 10.70 4.54 -12.32
CA GLU A 17 11.65 4.79 -13.42
C GLU A 17 13.01 4.13 -13.13
N ARG A 18 13.46 4.16 -11.87
CA ARG A 18 14.74 3.59 -11.38
C ARG A 18 14.52 2.84 -10.08
N PRO A 19 13.93 1.63 -10.13
CA PRO A 19 13.62 0.89 -8.91
C PRO A 19 14.89 0.52 -8.15
N ARG A 20 14.88 0.69 -6.83
CA ARG A 20 15.96 0.33 -5.90
C ARG A 20 15.63 -0.96 -5.18
N ALA A 21 16.36 -2.03 -5.49
CA ALA A 21 16.17 -3.33 -4.86
C ALA A 21 16.35 -3.26 -3.33
N SER A 22 17.28 -2.43 -2.83
CA SER A 22 17.52 -2.23 -1.40
C SER A 22 16.32 -1.63 -0.64
N ARG A 23 15.39 -0.99 -1.36
CA ARG A 23 14.14 -0.43 -0.81
C ARG A 23 12.92 -1.27 -1.15
N GLU A 24 13.12 -2.43 -1.76
CA GLU A 24 12.05 -3.30 -2.24
C GLU A 24 10.99 -2.55 -3.09
N GLN A 25 11.47 -1.66 -3.98
CA GLN A 25 10.62 -0.85 -4.84
C GLN A 25 10.06 -1.67 -6.01
N TYR A 26 8.99 -2.38 -5.73
CA TYR A 26 8.19 -3.09 -6.72
C TYR A 26 6.82 -2.43 -6.82
N GLN A 27 6.37 -2.16 -8.06
CA GLN A 27 5.03 -1.64 -8.26
C GLN A 27 3.99 -2.68 -7.84
N THR A 28 3.06 -2.30 -6.97
CA THR A 28 1.91 -3.14 -6.63
C THR A 28 1.13 -3.46 -7.90
N PRO A 29 0.85 -4.74 -8.23
CA PRO A 29 0.03 -5.09 -9.38
C PRO A 29 -1.35 -4.44 -9.30
N ALA A 30 -1.84 -3.89 -10.42
CA ALA A 30 -3.13 -3.20 -10.47
C ALA A 30 -4.31 -4.09 -10.03
N THR A 31 -4.23 -5.41 -10.32
CA THR A 31 -5.21 -6.41 -9.86
C THR A 31 -5.26 -6.50 -8.34
N LEU A 32 -4.09 -6.53 -7.69
CA LEU A 32 -3.98 -6.64 -6.23
C LEU A 32 -4.38 -5.32 -5.55
N ALA A 33 -3.91 -4.19 -6.09
CA ALA A 33 -4.29 -2.85 -5.61
C ALA A 33 -5.80 -2.65 -5.70
N ALA A 34 -6.41 -2.96 -6.86
CA ALA A 34 -7.85 -2.85 -7.05
C ALA A 34 -8.62 -3.76 -6.08
N ARG A 35 -8.13 -4.97 -5.82
CA ARG A 35 -8.76 -5.89 -4.89
C ARG A 35 -8.74 -5.36 -3.46
N LEU A 36 -7.59 -4.93 -2.94
CA LEU A 36 -7.46 -4.34 -1.61
C LEU A 36 -8.41 -3.16 -1.44
N LEU A 37 -8.36 -2.22 -2.38
CA LEU A 37 -9.13 -0.99 -2.31
C LEU A 37 -10.64 -1.23 -2.46
N TYR A 38 -11.04 -2.18 -3.29
CA TYR A 38 -12.44 -2.50 -3.47
C TYR A 38 -13.03 -3.22 -2.24
N ASP A 39 -12.27 -4.10 -1.59
CA ASP A 39 -12.67 -4.72 -0.34
C ASP A 39 -12.81 -3.66 0.77
N ALA A 40 -11.88 -2.70 0.84
CA ALA A 40 -11.97 -1.57 1.76
C ALA A 40 -13.17 -0.65 1.45
N PHE A 41 -13.44 -0.39 0.17
CA PHE A 41 -14.59 0.41 -0.26
C PHE A 41 -15.93 -0.25 0.11
N VAL A 42 -16.08 -1.55 -0.13
CA VAL A 42 -17.30 -2.30 0.22
C VAL A 42 -17.51 -2.36 1.75
N SER A 43 -16.43 -2.38 2.51
CA SER A 43 -16.46 -2.32 3.99
C SER A 43 -16.80 -0.93 4.54
N GLY A 44 -16.93 0.12 3.68
CA GLY A 44 -17.23 1.49 4.10
C GLY A 44 -16.01 2.25 4.64
N ASP A 45 -14.81 1.76 4.36
CA ASP A 45 -13.55 2.30 4.89
C ASP A 45 -12.83 3.25 3.92
N ILE A 46 -13.40 3.55 2.71
CA ILE A 46 -12.79 4.44 1.70
C ILE A 46 -13.67 5.66 1.38
N ALA A 47 -14.93 5.43 0.92
CA ALA A 47 -15.77 6.54 0.48
C ALA A 47 -16.03 7.53 1.61
N GLU A 48 -15.89 8.83 1.34
CA GLU A 48 -16.06 9.94 2.31
C GLU A 48 -15.07 9.89 3.51
N LYS A 49 -14.01 9.10 3.42
CA LYS A 49 -12.97 8.95 4.45
C LYS A 49 -11.71 9.75 4.09
N THR A 50 -10.93 10.10 5.12
CA THR A 50 -9.53 10.48 4.95
C THR A 50 -8.69 9.22 4.87
N VAL A 51 -7.95 9.06 3.77
CA VAL A 51 -7.13 7.87 3.51
C VAL A 51 -5.65 8.25 3.42
N MET A 52 -4.80 7.49 4.10
CA MET A 52 -3.34 7.60 4.03
C MET A 52 -2.74 6.35 3.37
N ASP A 53 -1.92 6.55 2.34
CA ASP A 53 -1.10 5.50 1.72
C ASP A 53 0.33 5.60 2.27
N LEU A 54 0.72 4.66 3.13
CA LEU A 54 2.04 4.61 3.75
C LEU A 54 3.04 3.88 2.85
N GLY A 55 4.13 4.56 2.47
CA GLY A 55 5.09 4.05 1.50
C GLY A 55 4.45 3.94 0.11
N CYS A 56 3.82 5.03 -0.32
CA CYS A 56 2.95 5.03 -1.50
C CYS A 56 3.67 4.73 -2.83
N GLY A 57 4.99 4.80 -2.87
CA GLY A 57 5.78 4.57 -4.06
C GLY A 57 5.31 5.45 -5.23
N THR A 58 4.83 4.81 -6.30
CA THR A 58 4.29 5.50 -7.48
C THR A 58 2.80 5.84 -7.38
N GLY A 59 2.20 5.71 -6.18
CA GLY A 59 0.89 6.25 -5.82
C GLY A 59 -0.32 5.37 -6.16
N ILE A 60 -0.13 4.10 -6.53
CA ILE A 60 -1.23 3.28 -7.06
C ILE A 60 -2.37 3.06 -6.06
N LEU A 61 -2.07 2.87 -4.76
CA LEU A 61 -3.11 2.68 -3.73
C LEU A 61 -3.79 4.02 -3.42
N ALA A 62 -3.03 5.10 -3.24
CA ALA A 62 -3.58 6.42 -3.01
C ALA A 62 -4.52 6.87 -4.14
N ILE A 63 -4.06 6.74 -5.40
CA ILE A 63 -4.85 7.09 -6.58
C ILE A 63 -6.15 6.26 -6.63
N GLY A 64 -6.06 4.97 -6.38
CA GLY A 64 -7.24 4.12 -6.38
C GLY A 64 -8.24 4.47 -5.27
N ALA A 65 -7.78 4.90 -4.08
CA ALA A 65 -8.64 5.38 -3.01
C ALA A 65 -9.37 6.68 -3.42
N ALA A 66 -8.68 7.63 -4.07
CA ALA A 66 -9.29 8.85 -4.60
C ALA A 66 -10.36 8.53 -5.66
N LEU A 67 -10.09 7.61 -6.60
CA LEU A 67 -11.04 7.18 -7.62
C LEU A 67 -12.28 6.46 -7.04
N LEU A 68 -12.18 5.91 -5.85
CA LEU A 68 -13.30 5.30 -5.12
C LEU A 68 -14.08 6.28 -4.23
N GLY A 69 -13.76 7.58 -4.27
CA GLY A 69 -14.50 8.63 -3.59
C GLY A 69 -14.07 8.88 -2.15
N ALA A 70 -12.82 8.62 -1.81
CA ALA A 70 -12.26 9.14 -0.56
C ALA A 70 -12.39 10.66 -0.52
N ARG A 71 -12.70 11.23 0.65
CA ARG A 71 -12.86 12.68 0.85
C ARG A 71 -11.53 13.42 0.71
N GLU A 72 -10.48 12.83 1.23
CA GLU A 72 -9.12 13.34 1.19
C GLU A 72 -8.15 12.16 1.11
N VAL A 73 -7.15 12.26 0.25
CA VAL A 73 -6.12 11.22 0.13
C VAL A 73 -4.74 11.83 0.24
N ARG A 74 -3.94 11.24 1.10
CA ARG A 74 -2.51 11.57 1.25
C ARG A 74 -1.68 10.33 1.03
N GLY A 75 -0.52 10.49 0.39
CA GLY A 75 0.46 9.43 0.22
C GLY A 75 1.83 9.86 0.73
N THR A 76 2.50 9.02 1.48
CA THR A 76 3.87 9.31 1.96
C THR A 76 4.86 8.30 1.41
N ASP A 77 6.03 8.79 1.00
CA ASP A 77 7.17 7.95 0.66
C ASP A 77 8.48 8.70 0.99
N ILE A 78 9.54 7.95 1.29
CA ILE A 78 10.86 8.53 1.55
C ILE A 78 11.60 8.90 0.24
N ASP A 79 11.14 8.38 -0.91
CA ASP A 79 11.79 8.58 -2.21
C ASP A 79 11.13 9.70 -3.04
N PRO A 80 11.76 10.88 -3.18
CA PRO A 80 11.19 11.97 -3.97
C PRO A 80 11.05 11.62 -5.47
N GLU A 81 11.83 10.65 -6.00
CA GLU A 81 11.68 10.21 -7.40
C GLU A 81 10.38 9.41 -7.58
N ALA A 82 10.07 8.55 -6.62
CA ALA A 82 8.79 7.83 -6.60
C ALA A 82 7.61 8.81 -6.53
N LEU A 83 7.67 9.81 -5.64
CA LEU A 83 6.61 10.82 -5.49
C LEU A 83 6.38 11.63 -6.77
N ARG A 84 7.42 12.01 -7.50
CA ARG A 84 7.26 12.67 -8.81
C ARG A 84 6.50 11.80 -9.82
N THR A 85 6.72 10.48 -9.77
CA THR A 85 5.98 9.54 -10.62
C THR A 85 4.53 9.41 -10.14
N ALA A 86 4.31 9.40 -8.81
CA ALA A 86 2.98 9.38 -8.21
C ALA A 86 2.14 10.60 -8.61
N GLU A 87 2.73 11.81 -8.60
CA GLU A 87 2.09 13.05 -9.04
C GLU A 87 1.68 12.99 -10.52
N LYS A 88 2.57 12.48 -11.41
CA LYS A 88 2.25 12.27 -12.83
C LYS A 88 1.11 11.26 -13.02
N ASN A 89 1.12 10.17 -12.27
CA ASN A 89 0.07 9.15 -12.31
C ASN A 89 -1.28 9.71 -11.84
N ALA A 90 -1.29 10.47 -10.74
CA ALA A 90 -2.50 11.12 -10.21
C ALA A 90 -3.08 12.11 -11.24
N ALA A 91 -2.25 12.97 -11.81
CA ALA A 91 -2.66 13.90 -12.87
C ALA A 91 -3.23 13.18 -14.11
N LEU A 92 -2.59 12.07 -14.56
CA LEU A 92 -3.04 11.27 -15.68
C LEU A 92 -4.44 10.67 -15.47
N LEU A 93 -4.79 10.33 -14.24
CA LEU A 93 -6.05 9.70 -13.87
C LEU A 93 -7.09 10.67 -13.29
N GLY A 94 -6.73 11.96 -13.16
CA GLY A 94 -7.60 12.98 -12.56
C GLY A 94 -7.91 12.69 -11.09
N ALA A 95 -6.97 12.07 -10.38
CA ALA A 95 -7.10 11.75 -8.96
C ALA A 95 -6.51 12.90 -8.11
N ASP A 96 -7.28 13.39 -7.13
CA ASP A 96 -6.82 14.40 -6.18
C ASP A 96 -6.13 13.72 -5.01
N VAL A 97 -4.80 13.83 -4.96
CA VAL A 97 -3.95 13.19 -3.94
C VAL A 97 -2.81 14.14 -3.56
N THR A 98 -2.61 14.33 -2.26
CA THR A 98 -1.45 15.06 -1.73
C THR A 98 -0.32 14.10 -1.42
N PHE A 99 0.85 14.28 -2.08
CA PHE A 99 2.04 13.46 -1.84
C PHE A 99 3.05 14.21 -0.96
N ILE A 100 3.60 13.51 0.04
CA ILE A 100 4.46 14.08 1.08
C ILE A 100 5.73 13.24 1.20
N ALA A 101 6.90 13.88 1.13
CA ALA A 101 8.17 13.21 1.40
C ALA A 101 8.33 13.04 2.92
N ALA A 102 8.14 11.83 3.42
CA ALA A 102 8.26 11.50 4.84
C ALA A 102 8.75 10.08 5.06
N ASP A 103 9.46 9.89 6.16
CA ASP A 103 9.84 8.56 6.66
C ASP A 103 8.75 8.06 7.59
N VAL A 104 8.23 6.87 7.30
CA VAL A 104 7.19 6.19 8.12
C VAL A 104 7.66 5.95 9.56
N GLY A 105 8.97 5.82 9.79
CA GLY A 105 9.55 5.73 11.13
C GLY A 105 9.42 7.03 11.96
N SER A 106 9.04 8.16 11.32
CA SER A 106 8.86 9.46 11.96
C SER A 106 7.37 9.85 12.01
N THR A 107 6.59 9.13 12.81
CA THR A 107 5.12 9.28 12.91
C THR A 107 4.65 10.69 13.28
N GLU A 108 5.46 11.49 13.97
CA GLU A 108 5.15 12.86 14.37
C GLU A 108 4.85 13.83 13.19
N LYS A 109 5.24 13.42 11.97
CA LYS A 109 5.04 14.19 10.73
C LYS A 109 3.86 13.71 9.89
N ILE A 110 3.13 12.70 10.36
CA ILE A 110 2.04 12.07 9.61
C ILE A 110 0.75 12.30 10.40
N ASP A 111 -0.16 13.10 9.83
CA ASP A 111 -1.43 13.42 10.46
C ASP A 111 -2.34 12.20 10.55
N PRO A 112 -3.21 12.12 11.59
CA PRO A 112 -4.22 11.10 11.72
C PRO A 112 -5.18 11.07 10.51
N CYS A 113 -5.75 9.87 10.26
CA CYS A 113 -6.71 9.63 9.18
C CYS A 113 -7.75 8.58 9.60
N ASP A 114 -8.76 8.36 8.76
CA ASP A 114 -9.78 7.33 9.00
C ASP A 114 -9.27 5.94 8.62
N THR A 115 -8.52 5.84 7.50
CA THR A 115 -8.03 4.56 6.97
C THR A 115 -6.60 4.68 6.46
N VAL A 116 -5.77 3.71 6.81
CA VAL A 116 -4.46 3.48 6.19
C VAL A 116 -4.57 2.37 5.16
N VAL A 117 -3.98 2.59 3.99
CA VAL A 117 -3.66 1.54 3.00
C VAL A 117 -2.15 1.46 2.86
N MET A 118 -1.59 0.25 2.71
CA MET A 118 -0.15 0.10 2.57
C MET A 118 0.26 -1.20 1.87
N ASN A 119 1.40 -1.13 1.18
CA ASN A 119 2.14 -2.29 0.71
C ASN A 119 3.58 -2.19 1.25
N PRO A 120 3.80 -2.54 2.52
CA PRO A 120 5.11 -2.38 3.16
C PRO A 120 6.15 -3.31 2.52
N PRO A 121 7.46 -3.05 2.72
CA PRO A 121 8.52 -3.96 2.30
C PRO A 121 8.31 -5.35 2.89
N PHE A 122 8.47 -6.41 2.06
CA PHE A 122 8.23 -7.80 2.47
C PHE A 122 9.37 -8.42 3.28
N GLY A 123 10.48 -7.69 3.50
CA GLY A 123 11.64 -8.23 4.20
C GLY A 123 12.43 -9.26 3.41
N ALA A 124 12.32 -9.25 2.07
CA ALA A 124 13.04 -10.17 1.18
C ALA A 124 14.57 -9.99 1.24
N GLN A 125 15.04 -8.82 1.63
CA GLN A 125 16.45 -8.50 1.83
C GLN A 125 16.83 -8.75 3.30
N LYS A 126 17.97 -9.39 3.57
CA LYS A 126 18.46 -9.68 4.94
C LYS A 126 18.48 -8.44 5.86
N GLN A 127 18.75 -7.27 5.30
CA GLN A 127 18.75 -6.00 6.01
C GLN A 127 17.36 -5.43 6.30
N ASN A 128 16.31 -5.99 5.68
CA ASN A 128 14.93 -5.50 5.75
C ASN A 128 13.98 -6.47 6.49
N ILE A 129 14.51 -7.48 7.20
CA ILE A 129 13.71 -8.56 7.83
C ILE A 129 12.56 -8.03 8.74
N HIS A 130 12.64 -6.78 9.18
CA HIS A 130 11.66 -6.14 10.06
C HIS A 130 11.17 -4.80 9.51
N ALA A 131 11.32 -4.57 8.21
CA ALA A 131 10.97 -3.29 7.59
C ALA A 131 9.46 -3.01 7.54
N ASP A 132 8.63 -4.03 7.70
CA ASP A 132 7.18 -3.92 7.82
C ASP A 132 6.70 -3.36 9.18
N ARG A 133 7.48 -3.54 10.24
CA ARG A 133 7.10 -3.13 11.62
C ARG A 133 6.87 -1.64 11.79
N PRO A 134 7.75 -0.72 11.34
CA PRO A 134 7.49 0.71 11.39
C PRO A 134 6.19 1.12 10.68
N PHE A 135 5.83 0.42 9.59
CA PHE A 135 4.57 0.66 8.88
C PHE A 135 3.37 0.25 9.72
N ILE A 136 3.40 -0.92 10.35
CA ILE A 136 2.33 -1.40 11.24
C ILE A 136 2.19 -0.45 12.45
N ASP A 137 3.32 -0.04 13.06
CA ASP A 137 3.31 0.86 14.22
C ASP A 137 2.76 2.23 13.85
N CYS A 138 3.20 2.81 12.72
CA CYS A 138 2.68 4.06 12.21
C CYS A 138 1.17 3.96 11.91
N ALA A 139 0.74 2.93 11.20
CA ALA A 139 -0.65 2.72 10.84
C ALA A 139 -1.56 2.66 12.07
N LEU A 140 -1.17 1.88 13.09
CA LEU A 140 -1.90 1.79 14.35
C LEU A 140 -1.90 3.09 15.16
N ALA A 141 -0.87 3.93 15.01
CA ALA A 141 -0.83 5.22 15.69
C ALA A 141 -1.81 6.23 15.07
N ILE A 142 -1.92 6.26 13.72
CA ILE A 142 -2.61 7.33 13.00
C ILE A 142 -4.04 6.98 12.55
N ALA A 143 -4.42 5.68 12.49
CA ALA A 143 -5.73 5.29 11.96
C ALA A 143 -6.42 4.21 12.79
N PRO A 144 -7.78 4.24 12.86
CA PRO A 144 -8.56 3.15 13.44
C PRO A 144 -8.61 1.90 12.54
N VAL A 145 -8.47 2.05 11.22
CA VAL A 145 -8.55 0.94 10.25
C VAL A 145 -7.34 0.94 9.33
N THR A 146 -6.77 -0.23 9.09
CA THR A 146 -5.62 -0.42 8.21
C THR A 146 -5.84 -1.60 7.29
N TYR A 147 -5.51 -1.42 6.01
CA TYR A 147 -5.40 -2.48 5.01
C TYR A 147 -3.95 -2.61 4.55
N GLY A 148 -3.35 -3.77 4.76
CA GLY A 148 -1.96 -4.02 4.35
C GLY A 148 -1.81 -5.28 3.51
N ILE A 149 -0.84 -5.26 2.59
CA ILE A 149 -0.42 -6.42 1.81
C ILE A 149 0.80 -7.03 2.49
N PHE A 150 0.73 -8.31 2.83
CA PHE A 150 1.79 -9.04 3.52
C PHE A 150 2.11 -10.36 2.79
N ASN A 151 3.27 -10.95 3.05
CA ASN A 151 3.56 -12.30 2.56
C ASN A 151 2.52 -13.30 3.08
N ALA A 152 2.17 -14.30 2.27
CA ALA A 152 1.29 -15.38 2.71
C ALA A 152 1.89 -16.09 3.94
N GLY A 153 1.06 -16.31 4.95
CA GLY A 153 1.47 -16.89 6.23
C GLY A 153 1.93 -15.89 7.29
N SER A 154 1.94 -14.57 6.99
CA SER A 154 2.28 -13.52 7.96
C SER A 154 1.19 -13.29 9.01
N THR A 155 -0.04 -13.77 8.82
CA THR A 155 -1.17 -13.53 9.72
C THR A 155 -0.83 -13.79 11.18
N ALA A 156 -0.26 -14.95 11.53
CA ALA A 156 0.06 -15.29 12.92
C ALA A 156 1.12 -14.35 13.53
N PHE A 157 2.10 -13.94 12.72
CA PHE A 157 3.08 -12.95 13.14
C PHE A 157 2.43 -11.59 13.39
N VAL A 158 1.61 -11.11 12.45
CA VAL A 158 0.94 -9.81 12.57
C VAL A 158 0.00 -9.81 13.77
N GLU A 159 -0.79 -10.87 13.99
CA GLU A 159 -1.65 -11.03 15.17
C GLU A 159 -0.85 -10.90 16.49
N ALA A 160 0.27 -11.63 16.59
CA ALA A 160 1.12 -11.58 17.77
C ALA A 160 1.76 -10.18 17.95
N TYR A 161 2.15 -9.53 16.85
CA TYR A 161 2.82 -8.23 16.89
C TYR A 161 1.89 -7.09 17.30
N ILE A 162 0.61 -7.14 16.87
CA ILE A 162 -0.39 -6.11 17.20
C ILE A 162 -1.19 -6.43 18.47
N ALA A 163 -0.92 -7.55 19.15
CA ALA A 163 -1.65 -7.97 20.34
C ALA A 163 -1.79 -6.85 21.38
N GLY A 164 -3.01 -6.59 21.85
CA GLY A 164 -3.35 -5.51 22.77
C GLY A 164 -3.43 -4.11 22.12
N ARG A 165 -3.10 -3.97 20.84
CA ARG A 165 -3.17 -2.70 20.08
C ARG A 165 -4.18 -2.74 18.94
N GLY A 166 -4.56 -3.93 18.49
CA GLY A 166 -5.49 -4.11 17.38
C GLY A 166 -5.79 -5.58 17.13
N ASN A 167 -6.72 -5.81 16.19
CA ASN A 167 -7.17 -7.15 15.80
C ASN A 167 -7.26 -7.27 14.29
N ILE A 168 -6.91 -8.42 13.72
CA ILE A 168 -7.18 -8.75 12.32
C ILE A 168 -8.67 -9.11 12.20
N THR A 169 -9.41 -8.36 11.40
CA THR A 169 -10.87 -8.52 11.20
C THR A 169 -11.24 -8.99 9.80
N GLY A 170 -10.27 -9.05 8.89
CA GLY A 170 -10.46 -9.52 7.53
C GLY A 170 -9.15 -10.04 6.94
N ARG A 171 -9.24 -11.07 6.10
CA ARG A 171 -8.12 -11.67 5.39
C ARG A 171 -8.55 -12.12 4.00
N VAL A 172 -7.78 -11.73 2.99
CA VAL A 172 -8.00 -12.14 1.60
C VAL A 172 -6.68 -12.62 1.00
N ALA A 173 -6.66 -13.83 0.45
CA ALA A 173 -5.51 -14.32 -0.28
C ALA A 173 -5.36 -13.62 -1.63
N GLY A 174 -4.12 -13.39 -2.04
CA GLY A 174 -3.78 -12.76 -3.30
C GLY A 174 -2.46 -13.27 -3.87
N THR A 175 -2.13 -12.80 -5.06
CA THR A 175 -0.86 -13.08 -5.73
C THR A 175 -0.21 -11.78 -6.15
N PHE A 176 1.03 -11.57 -5.76
CA PHE A 176 1.85 -10.46 -6.20
C PHE A 176 2.68 -10.92 -7.39
N SER A 177 2.32 -10.47 -8.58
CA SER A 177 3.01 -10.81 -9.82
C SER A 177 4.13 -9.81 -10.06
N LEU A 178 5.38 -10.21 -9.82
CA LEU A 178 6.58 -9.43 -10.14
C LEU A 178 6.96 -9.65 -11.59
N LYS A 179 6.90 -8.57 -12.39
CA LYS A 179 7.57 -8.55 -13.69
C LYS A 179 9.07 -8.36 -13.46
N ARG A 180 9.88 -8.85 -14.39
CA ARG A 180 11.34 -8.67 -14.37
C ARG A 180 11.70 -7.19 -14.29
N SER A 181 12.03 -6.71 -13.10
CA SER A 181 12.39 -5.31 -12.85
C SER A 181 13.90 -5.12 -12.63
N PHE A 182 14.64 -6.22 -12.39
CA PHE A 182 16.08 -6.20 -12.13
C PHE A 182 16.82 -7.24 -12.96
N THR A 183 18.09 -6.96 -13.31
CA THR A 183 18.92 -7.84 -14.15
C THR A 183 19.23 -9.20 -13.52
N PHE A 184 19.15 -9.31 -12.19
CA PHE A 184 19.35 -10.56 -11.45
C PHE A 184 18.11 -11.46 -11.38
N HIS A 185 16.96 -11.01 -11.89
CA HIS A 185 15.77 -11.86 -11.98
C HIS A 185 15.95 -12.89 -13.09
N THR A 186 15.88 -14.18 -12.72
CA THR A 186 16.07 -15.31 -13.64
C THR A 186 14.79 -15.71 -14.37
N ARG A 187 13.62 -15.22 -13.94
CA ARG A 187 12.32 -15.49 -14.53
C ARG A 187 11.66 -14.20 -14.98
N ASP A 188 10.96 -14.23 -16.12
CA ASP A 188 10.23 -13.06 -16.66
C ASP A 188 9.03 -12.67 -15.80
N LEU A 189 8.44 -13.62 -15.09
CA LEU A 189 7.36 -13.44 -14.13
C LEU A 189 7.63 -14.31 -12.90
N GLN A 190 7.58 -13.69 -11.73
CA GLN A 190 7.60 -14.39 -10.45
C GLN A 190 6.30 -14.10 -9.70
N GLU A 191 5.59 -15.14 -9.28
CA GLU A 191 4.40 -15.02 -8.46
C GLU A 191 4.75 -15.27 -7.00
N ILE A 192 4.42 -14.30 -6.16
CA ILE A 192 4.61 -14.36 -4.71
C ILE A 192 3.22 -14.43 -4.08
N PRO A 193 2.88 -15.50 -3.36
CA PRO A 193 1.63 -15.57 -2.63
C PRO A 193 1.64 -14.52 -1.50
N VAL A 194 0.57 -13.75 -1.42
CA VAL A 194 0.38 -12.69 -0.43
C VAL A 194 -0.99 -12.79 0.23
N GLU A 195 -1.17 -12.05 1.28
CA GLU A 195 -2.46 -11.85 1.94
C GLU A 195 -2.71 -10.37 2.21
N ILE A 196 -3.92 -9.94 1.96
CA ILE A 196 -4.43 -8.63 2.35
C ILE A 196 -5.06 -8.79 3.72
N LEU A 197 -4.59 -8.04 4.69
CA LEU A 197 -5.13 -8.04 6.05
C LEU A 197 -5.84 -6.72 6.34
N ARG A 198 -7.06 -6.81 6.89
CA ARG A 198 -7.77 -5.70 7.50
C ARG A 198 -7.50 -5.74 9.01
N ILE A 199 -6.91 -4.69 9.54
CA ILE A 199 -6.58 -4.53 10.96
C ILE A 199 -7.43 -3.39 11.52
N VAL A 200 -8.05 -3.62 12.68
CA VAL A 200 -8.78 -2.59 13.42
C VAL A 200 -8.07 -2.36 14.74
N ARG A 201 -7.77 -1.09 15.01
CA ARG A 201 -7.14 -0.67 16.27
C ARG A 201 -8.08 -0.94 17.44
N ALA A 202 -7.54 -1.40 18.57
CA ALA A 202 -8.27 -1.64 19.82
C ALA A 202 -8.78 -0.35 20.47
#